data_92a20a15a09610a9168e97645fa53230
#
_entry.id   92a20a15a09610a9168e97645fa53230
#
_cell.length_a   1.000
_cell.length_b   1.000
_cell.length_c   1.000
_cell.angle_alpha   90.00
_cell.angle_beta   90.00
_cell.angle_gamma   90.00
#
_symmetry.space_group_name_H-M   'P 1'
#
loop_
_entity.id
_entity.type
_entity.pdbx_description
1 polymer ?
#
loop_
_entity_poly.entity_id
_entity_poly.type
_entity_poly.pdbx_seq_one_letter_code
_entity_poly.pdbx_strand_id
1 'polypeptide(L)'
;MTLAINDSGKIFGYTVGNDMSSRSIEGENPLYLPQAKVYRGSCAMGPCLVVGEAPSPEAIISVKISRGGESVFSGSTEVSQIKRGFDELAEFLFRENEFPKGALLMTGTGVVPDSDFTLAFEDVITISIDGIGTLENQVE
;
A
#
# COMPACT_ATOMS: atom_id res chain seq x y z
N MET A 1 -1.56 3.75 -0.71
CA MET A 1 -1.01 4.54 -1.84
C MET A 1 0.47 4.25 -2.00
N THR A 2 0.99 4.32 -3.24
CA THR A 2 2.42 4.13 -3.56
C THR A 2 2.92 5.32 -4.37
N LEU A 3 4.04 5.89 -3.94
CA LEU A 3 4.72 6.99 -4.60
C LEU A 3 5.77 6.44 -5.56
N ALA A 4 5.78 6.91 -6.81
CA ALA A 4 6.85 6.65 -7.75
C ALA A 4 7.86 7.81 -7.70
N ILE A 5 9.08 7.51 -7.30
CA ILE A 5 10.14 8.49 -7.01
C ILE A 5 11.30 8.21 -7.96
N ASN A 6 11.80 9.24 -8.64
CA ASN A 6 12.94 9.10 -9.56
C ASN A 6 14.28 9.01 -8.80
N ASP A 7 15.37 8.85 -9.53
CA ASP A 7 16.74 8.73 -9.00
C ASP A 7 17.24 9.99 -8.27
N SER A 8 16.61 11.14 -8.51
CA SER A 8 16.91 12.40 -7.81
C SER A 8 16.01 12.66 -6.59
N GLY A 9 15.21 11.67 -6.16
CA GLY A 9 14.32 11.78 -4.99
C GLY A 9 13.01 12.53 -5.25
N LYS A 10 12.68 12.86 -6.52
CA LYS A 10 11.45 13.58 -6.84
C LYS A 10 10.31 12.61 -7.13
N ILE A 11 9.17 12.84 -6.50
CA ILE A 11 7.93 12.13 -6.80
C ILE A 11 7.45 12.57 -8.18
N PHE A 12 7.14 11.62 -9.06
CA PHE A 12 6.66 11.89 -10.41
C PHE A 12 5.35 11.18 -10.74
N GLY A 13 4.87 10.29 -9.85
CA GLY A 13 3.64 9.57 -10.09
C GLY A 13 3.16 8.78 -8.88
N TYR A 14 1.95 8.23 -9.03
CA TYR A 14 1.20 7.56 -7.97
C TYR A 14 0.53 6.29 -8.50
N THR A 15 0.46 5.26 -7.67
CA THR A 15 -0.24 4.01 -7.99
C THR A 15 -0.86 3.40 -6.73
N VAL A 16 -1.73 2.42 -6.90
CA VAL A 16 -2.21 1.60 -5.79
C VAL A 16 -1.12 0.60 -5.41
N GLY A 17 -0.93 0.36 -4.12
CA GLY A 17 -0.04 -0.67 -3.62
C GLY A 17 -0.75 -1.55 -2.59
N ASN A 18 -0.43 -2.83 -2.63
CA ASN A 18 -0.82 -3.82 -1.64
C ASN A 18 0.44 -4.37 -0.97
N ASP A 19 0.63 -4.05 0.31
CA ASP A 19 1.73 -4.52 1.15
C ASP A 19 1.19 -5.62 2.08
N MET A 20 1.21 -6.86 1.56
CA MET A 20 0.73 -8.01 2.30
C MET A 20 1.65 -8.32 3.47
N SER A 21 1.10 -8.26 4.67
CA SER A 21 1.85 -8.41 5.91
C SER A 21 1.34 -9.58 6.74
N SER A 22 2.26 -10.38 7.29
CA SER A 22 1.93 -11.35 8.32
C SER A 22 1.73 -10.63 9.65
N ARG A 23 0.46 -10.32 10.00
CA ARG A 23 0.11 -9.57 11.21
C ARG A 23 0.52 -10.27 12.50
N SER A 24 0.50 -11.59 12.53
CA SER A 24 0.96 -12.39 13.68
C SER A 24 2.47 -12.22 13.92
N ILE A 25 3.29 -12.33 12.86
CA ILE A 25 4.74 -12.15 12.96
C ILE A 25 5.09 -10.69 13.31
N GLU A 26 4.42 -9.72 12.66
CA GLU A 26 4.61 -8.29 12.94
C GLU A 26 4.30 -7.95 14.39
N GLY A 27 3.23 -8.53 14.95
CA GLY A 27 2.79 -8.29 16.32
C GLY A 27 3.62 -9.01 17.39
N GLU A 28 4.34 -10.08 17.02
CA GLU A 28 5.16 -10.84 17.96
C GLU A 28 6.41 -10.07 18.41
N ASN A 29 7.13 -9.48 17.47
CA ASN A 29 8.33 -8.70 17.78
C ASN A 29 8.64 -7.72 16.63
N PRO A 30 8.89 -6.42 16.91
CA PRO A 30 9.27 -5.44 15.89
C PRO A 30 10.51 -5.82 15.07
N LEU A 31 11.42 -6.62 15.61
CA LEU A 31 12.59 -7.14 14.88
C LEU A 31 12.21 -8.12 13.77
N TYR A 32 11.01 -8.67 13.79
CA TYR A 32 10.52 -9.61 12.78
C TYR A 32 9.82 -8.92 11.59
N LEU A 33 9.81 -7.58 11.56
CA LEU A 33 9.19 -6.82 10.48
C LEU A 33 9.66 -7.25 9.07
N PRO A 34 10.96 -7.51 8.81
CA PRO A 34 11.39 -8.03 7.51
C PRO A 34 10.74 -9.38 7.15
N GLN A 35 10.60 -10.30 8.10
CA GLN A 35 9.92 -11.58 7.88
C GLN A 35 8.42 -11.43 7.65
N ALA A 36 7.79 -10.47 8.33
CA ALA A 36 6.38 -10.18 8.18
C ALA A 36 6.01 -9.62 6.81
N LYS A 37 6.96 -8.95 6.13
CA LYS A 37 6.73 -8.18 4.90
C LYS A 37 7.51 -8.66 3.67
N VAL A 38 8.61 -9.38 3.82
CA VAL A 38 9.50 -9.76 2.72
C VAL A 38 9.43 -11.28 2.49
N TYR A 39 8.44 -11.69 1.71
CA TYR A 39 8.25 -13.08 1.27
C TYR A 39 7.69 -13.10 -0.16
N ARG A 40 7.66 -14.27 -0.79
CA ARG A 40 7.20 -14.42 -2.17
C ARG A 40 5.72 -14.01 -2.27
N GLY A 41 5.40 -13.12 -3.21
CA GLY A 41 4.05 -12.62 -3.43
C GLY A 41 3.54 -11.62 -2.39
N SER A 42 4.41 -11.06 -1.52
CA SER A 42 4.02 -10.14 -0.45
C SER A 42 3.68 -8.72 -0.92
N CYS A 43 3.94 -8.38 -2.17
CA CYS A 43 3.79 -7.02 -2.65
C CYS A 43 3.21 -6.99 -4.07
N ALA A 44 2.18 -6.17 -4.27
CA ALA A 44 1.63 -5.91 -5.60
C ALA A 44 1.38 -4.41 -5.80
N MET A 45 1.52 -3.95 -7.04
CA MET A 45 1.28 -2.56 -7.43
C MET A 45 0.57 -2.48 -8.78
N GLY A 46 -0.34 -1.54 -8.94
CA GLY A 46 -1.14 -1.34 -10.14
C GLY A 46 -2.38 -0.50 -9.87
N PRO A 47 -3.35 -0.45 -10.80
CA PRO A 47 -3.35 -1.06 -12.13
C PRO A 47 -2.50 -0.28 -13.15
N CYS A 48 -2.19 0.99 -12.85
CA CYS A 48 -1.42 1.90 -13.69
C CYS A 48 -0.63 2.87 -12.82
N LEU A 49 0.32 3.55 -13.41
CA LEU A 49 1.02 4.69 -12.82
C LEU A 49 0.39 5.98 -13.37
N VAL A 50 -0.21 6.77 -12.50
CA VAL A 50 -0.66 8.13 -12.81
C VAL A 50 0.51 9.08 -12.63
N VAL A 51 0.93 9.73 -13.70
CA VAL A 51 2.06 10.68 -13.71
C VAL A 51 1.53 12.09 -13.57
N GLY A 52 2.19 12.89 -12.74
CA GLY A 52 1.85 14.29 -12.51
C GLY A 52 1.46 14.59 -11.07
N GLU A 53 0.38 15.35 -10.88
CA GLU A 53 -0.06 15.80 -9.57
C GLU A 53 -0.60 14.66 -8.69
N ALA A 54 -0.45 14.84 -7.37
CA ALA A 54 -1.00 13.92 -6.41
C ALA A 54 -2.54 13.86 -6.50
N PRO A 55 -3.15 12.71 -6.16
CA PRO A 55 -4.60 12.66 -5.95
C PRO A 55 -5.06 13.72 -4.96
N SER A 56 -6.31 14.19 -5.15
CA SER A 56 -6.93 15.15 -4.23
C SER A 56 -6.83 14.66 -2.77
N PRO A 57 -6.65 15.56 -1.79
CA PRO A 57 -6.74 15.20 -0.38
C PRO A 57 -8.05 14.48 0.00
N GLU A 58 -9.15 14.78 -0.68
CA GLU A 58 -10.48 14.17 -0.48
C GLU A 58 -10.65 12.84 -1.25
N ALA A 59 -9.66 12.45 -2.06
CA ALA A 59 -9.72 11.18 -2.79
C ALA A 59 -9.83 10.01 -1.81
N ILE A 60 -10.75 9.10 -2.10
CA ILE A 60 -11.03 7.95 -1.25
C ILE A 60 -10.06 6.81 -1.58
N ILE A 61 -9.49 6.24 -0.53
CA ILE A 61 -8.77 4.96 -0.56
C ILE A 61 -9.69 3.93 0.06
N SER A 62 -10.10 2.92 -0.68
CA SER A 62 -10.96 1.85 -0.19
C SER A 62 -10.30 0.48 -0.29
N VAL A 63 -10.63 -0.39 0.65
CA VAL A 63 -10.19 -1.79 0.69
C VAL A 63 -11.42 -2.67 0.89
N LYS A 64 -11.53 -3.72 0.10
CA LYS A 64 -12.53 -4.77 0.26
C LYS A 64 -11.85 -6.13 0.19
N ILE A 65 -12.26 -7.05 1.06
CA ILE A 65 -11.85 -8.46 0.99
C ILE A 65 -13.10 -9.29 0.79
N SER A 66 -13.07 -10.15 -0.22
CA SER A 66 -14.18 -11.06 -0.54
C SER A 66 -13.73 -12.51 -0.41
N ARG A 67 -14.59 -13.35 0.19
CA ARG A 67 -14.41 -14.79 0.35
C ARG A 67 -15.61 -15.52 -0.22
N GLY A 68 -15.38 -16.39 -1.21
CA GLY A 68 -16.48 -17.08 -1.90
C GLY A 68 -17.50 -16.13 -2.55
N GLY A 69 -17.08 -14.92 -2.96
CA GLY A 69 -17.96 -13.90 -3.53
C GLY A 69 -18.65 -12.97 -2.51
N GLU A 70 -18.61 -13.31 -1.23
CA GLU A 70 -19.18 -12.52 -0.13
C GLU A 70 -18.15 -11.54 0.44
N SER A 71 -18.58 -10.31 0.82
CA SER A 71 -17.69 -9.33 1.45
C SER A 71 -17.45 -9.71 2.91
N VAL A 72 -16.22 -10.04 3.27
CA VAL A 72 -15.82 -10.37 4.66
C VAL A 72 -15.13 -9.21 5.37
N PHE A 73 -14.65 -8.21 4.62
CA PHE A 73 -14.13 -6.97 5.16
C PHE A 73 -14.32 -5.85 4.13
N SER A 74 -14.61 -4.64 4.62
CA SER A 74 -14.55 -3.42 3.83
C SER A 74 -14.23 -2.23 4.72
N GLY A 75 -13.45 -1.29 4.17
CA GLY A 75 -13.12 -0.04 4.84
C GLY A 75 -12.62 1.00 3.87
N SER A 76 -12.66 2.25 4.28
CA SER A 76 -12.16 3.37 3.48
C SER A 76 -11.58 4.47 4.34
N THR A 77 -10.73 5.29 3.72
CA THR A 77 -10.16 6.50 4.32
C THR A 77 -9.91 7.52 3.20
N GLU A 78 -9.60 8.74 3.57
CA GLU A 78 -9.20 9.78 2.62
C GLU A 78 -7.67 9.88 2.54
N VAL A 79 -7.17 10.39 1.42
CA VAL A 79 -5.73 10.72 1.24
C VAL A 79 -5.28 11.71 2.32
N SER A 80 -6.12 12.67 2.69
CA SER A 80 -5.91 13.65 3.77
C SER A 80 -5.58 13.04 5.13
N GLN A 81 -5.95 11.78 5.36
CA GLN A 81 -5.66 11.06 6.62
C GLN A 81 -4.23 10.47 6.66
N ILE A 82 -3.48 10.55 5.57
CA ILE A 82 -2.06 10.19 5.55
C ILE A 82 -1.31 11.25 6.35
N LYS A 83 -0.82 10.88 7.52
CA LYS A 83 -0.30 11.80 8.53
C LYS A 83 0.97 12.54 8.09
N ARG A 84 1.84 11.89 7.31
CA ARG A 84 3.09 12.49 6.83
C ARG A 84 2.94 12.94 5.39
N GLY A 85 3.49 14.13 5.06
CA GLY A 85 3.51 14.64 3.69
C GLY A 85 4.33 13.72 2.76
N PHE A 86 3.94 13.66 1.49
CA PHE A 86 4.61 12.79 0.53
C PHE A 86 6.07 13.18 0.32
N ASP A 87 6.37 14.48 0.27
CA ASP A 87 7.73 15.00 0.15
C ASP A 87 8.59 14.63 1.37
N GLU A 88 8.01 14.69 2.58
CA GLU A 88 8.66 14.24 3.81
C GLU A 88 9.04 12.74 3.72
N LEU A 89 8.11 11.91 3.24
CA LEU A 89 8.37 10.47 3.08
C LEU A 89 9.49 10.20 2.07
N ALA A 90 9.48 10.93 0.95
CA ALA A 90 10.53 10.82 -0.07
C ALA A 90 11.89 11.29 0.46
N GLU A 91 11.93 12.43 1.18
CA GLU A 91 13.16 12.95 1.82
C GLU A 91 13.73 11.93 2.81
N PHE A 92 12.90 11.33 3.67
CA PHE A 92 13.36 10.33 4.62
C PHE A 92 13.90 9.07 3.95
N LEU A 93 13.27 8.61 2.85
CA LEU A 93 13.75 7.46 2.10
C LEU A 93 15.14 7.70 1.49
N PHE A 94 15.36 8.89 0.93
CA PHE A 94 16.60 9.26 0.25
C PHE A 94 17.69 9.80 1.19
N ARG A 95 17.39 10.03 2.47
CA ARG A 95 18.36 10.53 3.45
C ARG A 95 19.47 9.49 3.66
N GLU A 96 20.71 9.86 3.32
CA GLU A 96 21.88 8.98 3.40
C GLU A 96 21.72 7.64 2.64
N ASN A 97 20.87 7.64 1.57
CA ASN A 97 20.62 6.46 0.76
C ASN A 97 20.49 6.83 -0.73
N GLU A 98 20.85 5.91 -1.61
CA GLU A 98 20.82 6.10 -3.05
C GLU A 98 19.93 5.06 -3.75
N PHE A 99 19.10 5.54 -4.67
CA PHE A 99 18.25 4.70 -5.51
C PHE A 99 18.48 5.03 -6.99
N PRO A 100 19.55 4.47 -7.64
CA PRO A 100 19.95 4.86 -9.01
C PRO A 100 18.91 4.60 -10.09
N LYS A 101 17.87 3.82 -9.78
CA LYS A 101 16.74 3.53 -10.68
C LYS A 101 15.42 4.12 -10.17
N GLY A 102 15.49 5.00 -9.16
CA GLY A 102 14.34 5.45 -8.42
C GLY A 102 13.79 4.40 -7.46
N ALA A 103 12.65 4.71 -6.84
CA ALA A 103 12.01 3.86 -5.85
C ALA A 103 10.48 3.91 -5.97
N LEU A 104 9.83 2.84 -5.55
CA LEU A 104 8.39 2.78 -5.31
C LEU A 104 8.18 2.69 -3.79
N LEU A 105 7.61 3.75 -3.20
CA LEU A 105 7.44 3.87 -1.74
C LEU A 105 5.96 3.75 -1.38
N MET A 106 5.59 2.70 -0.66
CA MET A 106 4.26 2.57 -0.06
C MET A 106 4.14 3.43 1.19
N THR A 107 3.09 4.26 1.27
CA THR A 107 2.91 5.26 2.35
C THR A 107 2.38 4.66 3.65
N GLY A 108 2.08 3.36 3.67
CA GLY A 108 1.35 2.73 4.75
C GLY A 108 -0.17 2.93 4.64
N THR A 109 -0.92 2.38 5.59
CA THR A 109 -2.38 2.45 5.62
C THR A 109 -2.92 2.55 7.05
N GLY A 110 -4.07 3.20 7.20
CA GLY A 110 -4.89 3.18 8.42
C GLY A 110 -6.11 2.26 8.29
N VAL A 111 -6.31 1.61 7.14
CA VAL A 111 -7.45 0.72 6.87
C VAL A 111 -6.95 -0.71 6.82
N VAL A 112 -7.17 -1.44 7.91
CA VAL A 112 -6.80 -2.85 8.05
C VAL A 112 -7.91 -3.58 8.79
N PRO A 113 -8.12 -4.88 8.53
CA PRO A 113 -9.01 -5.70 9.35
C PRO A 113 -8.58 -5.75 10.81
N ASP A 114 -9.49 -6.14 11.70
CA ASP A 114 -9.19 -6.36 13.10
C ASP A 114 -8.16 -7.48 13.32
N SER A 115 -7.56 -7.51 14.51
CA SER A 115 -6.42 -8.42 14.81
C SER A 115 -6.78 -9.91 14.78
N ASP A 116 -8.05 -10.25 14.89
CA ASP A 116 -8.58 -11.62 14.81
C ASP A 116 -8.91 -12.06 13.38
N PHE A 117 -8.87 -11.14 12.42
CA PHE A 117 -9.09 -11.45 11.00
C PHE A 117 -7.86 -12.13 10.40
N THR A 118 -8.08 -13.23 9.70
CA THR A 118 -7.05 -13.93 8.93
C THR A 118 -7.54 -14.16 7.50
N LEU A 119 -6.68 -13.86 6.54
CA LEU A 119 -6.91 -14.20 5.14
C LEU A 119 -6.97 -15.70 4.94
N ALA A 120 -7.80 -16.14 4.02
CA ALA A 120 -7.90 -17.53 3.59
C ALA A 120 -7.46 -17.65 2.12
N PHE A 121 -7.12 -18.88 1.73
CA PHE A 121 -6.88 -19.21 0.33
C PHE A 121 -8.08 -18.80 -0.55
N GLU A 122 -7.80 -18.25 -1.72
CA GLU A 122 -8.79 -17.70 -2.66
C GLU A 122 -9.52 -16.42 -2.21
N ASP A 123 -9.19 -15.83 -1.06
CA ASP A 123 -9.69 -14.48 -0.77
C ASP A 123 -9.23 -13.49 -1.84
N VAL A 124 -10.15 -12.62 -2.25
CA VAL A 124 -9.85 -11.55 -3.22
C VAL A 124 -9.77 -10.23 -2.49
N ILE A 125 -8.61 -9.58 -2.57
CA ILE A 125 -8.34 -8.26 -2.00
C ILE A 125 -8.45 -7.24 -3.12
N THR A 126 -9.38 -6.30 -2.99
CA THR A 126 -9.62 -5.21 -3.93
C THR A 126 -9.28 -3.90 -3.25
N ILE A 127 -8.33 -3.13 -3.80
CA ILE A 127 -7.92 -1.82 -3.29
C ILE A 127 -8.15 -0.80 -4.39
N SER A 128 -8.92 0.25 -4.10
CA SER A 128 -9.20 1.33 -5.05
C SER A 128 -8.77 2.67 -4.49
N ILE A 129 -8.26 3.54 -5.37
CA ILE A 129 -7.95 4.94 -5.06
C ILE A 129 -8.57 5.81 -6.15
N ASP A 130 -9.37 6.80 -5.73
CA ASP A 130 -9.99 7.75 -6.65
C ASP A 130 -8.92 8.46 -7.50
N GLY A 131 -9.16 8.51 -8.81
CA GLY A 131 -8.24 9.10 -9.77
C GLY A 131 -7.06 8.20 -10.20
N ILE A 132 -6.87 7.02 -9.57
CA ILE A 132 -5.83 6.06 -9.96
C ILE A 132 -6.44 4.78 -10.54
N GLY A 133 -7.40 4.18 -9.84
CA GLY A 133 -8.05 2.94 -10.26
C GLY A 133 -8.05 1.86 -9.19
N THR A 134 -8.22 0.61 -9.61
CA THR A 134 -8.42 -0.54 -8.73
C THR A 134 -7.38 -1.62 -8.98
N LEU A 135 -6.71 -2.03 -7.91
CA LEU A 135 -5.82 -3.19 -7.87
C LEU A 135 -6.56 -4.35 -7.21
N GLU A 136 -6.52 -5.50 -7.85
CA GLU A 136 -7.10 -6.74 -7.31
C GLU A 136 -6.05 -7.83 -7.22
N ASN A 137 -6.01 -8.53 -6.09
CA ASN A 137 -5.12 -9.66 -5.84
C ASN A 137 -5.88 -10.81 -5.20
N GLN A 138 -5.56 -12.03 -5.60
CA GLN A 138 -6.07 -13.23 -4.97
C GLN A 138 -5.00 -13.85 -4.07
N VAL A 139 -5.42 -14.38 -2.92
CA VAL A 139 -4.55 -15.13 -1.98
C VAL A 139 -4.33 -16.54 -2.52
N GLU A 140 -3.06 -16.89 -2.76
CA GLU A 140 -2.60 -18.19 -3.25
C GLU A 140 -2.02 -19.06 -2.13
#